data_fdbf3783ba80fd5336c92dd41a0788c4
#
_entry.id   fdbf3783ba80fd5336c92dd41a0788c4
#
_cell.length_a   1.000
_cell.length_b   1.000
_cell.length_c   1.000
_cell.angle_alpha   90.00
_cell.angle_beta   90.00
_cell.angle_gamma   90.00
#
_symmetry.space_group_name_H-M   'P 1'
#
loop_
_entity.id
_entity.type
_entity.pdbx_description
1 polymer ?
#
loop_
_entity_poly.entity_id
_entity_poly.type
_entity_poly.pdbx_seq_one_letter_code
_entity_poly.pdbx_strand_id
1 'polypeptide(L)'
;GLPAGVANLVLGAGAVAGGPLSTHPGVDMVSFTGSLATGKRLMINSAETVKRVALELGGKNPLVICADADVEKAILGAISGMNFTWAGQSFGSTSRLFVHESLYERVIEGICEKLPQLHRCGMPIDPGTTMGCLISEAQFDKVMNYIDIAGQEGARLVAGGKRPADPALAKGWFVEATVFADVTPQMRIFKEEVFGPVLSISKW
;
A
#
# COMPACT_ATOMS: atom_id res chain seq x y z
N GLY A 1 -18.34 -28.22 -15.91
CA GLY A 1 -17.12 -27.85 -15.14
C GLY A 1 -15.88 -27.93 -16.05
N LEU A 2 -14.73 -27.42 -15.57
CA LEU A 2 -13.46 -27.55 -16.32
C LEU A 2 -12.98 -29.01 -16.32
N PRO A 3 -12.42 -29.50 -17.44
CA PRO A 3 -11.78 -30.80 -17.47
C PRO A 3 -10.59 -30.88 -16.49
N ALA A 4 -10.25 -32.11 -16.05
CA ALA A 4 -9.09 -32.33 -15.18
C ALA A 4 -7.79 -31.87 -15.88
N GLY A 5 -6.91 -31.17 -15.13
CA GLY A 5 -5.65 -30.69 -15.66
C GLY A 5 -5.70 -29.32 -16.35
N VAL A 6 -6.89 -28.73 -16.57
CA VAL A 6 -7.01 -27.36 -17.14
C VAL A 6 -6.62 -26.28 -16.14
N ALA A 7 -6.92 -26.49 -14.86
CA ALA A 7 -6.50 -25.56 -13.78
C ALA A 7 -5.71 -26.34 -12.72
N ASN A 8 -4.49 -25.87 -12.43
CA ASN A 8 -3.59 -26.51 -11.48
C ASN A 8 -3.08 -25.46 -10.48
N LEU A 9 -3.08 -25.81 -9.19
CA LEU A 9 -2.55 -24.96 -8.12
C LEU A 9 -1.23 -25.54 -7.62
N VAL A 10 -0.19 -24.70 -7.64
CA VAL A 10 1.12 -25.03 -7.06
C VAL A 10 1.46 -23.98 -6.01
N LEU A 11 1.69 -24.40 -4.76
CA LEU A 11 2.06 -23.53 -3.66
C LEU A 11 3.56 -23.57 -3.43
N GLY A 12 4.13 -22.42 -3.05
CA GLY A 12 5.55 -22.31 -2.73
C GLY A 12 6.06 -20.87 -2.73
N ALA A 13 7.30 -20.71 -2.30
CA ALA A 13 7.96 -19.41 -2.39
C ALA A 13 8.09 -18.99 -3.86
N GLY A 14 7.86 -17.69 -4.15
CA GLY A 14 7.82 -17.17 -5.51
C GLY A 14 9.08 -17.49 -6.33
N ALA A 15 10.26 -17.45 -5.72
CA ALA A 15 11.51 -17.81 -6.39
C ALA A 15 11.60 -19.29 -6.76
N VAL A 16 10.96 -20.17 -5.96
CA VAL A 16 11.02 -21.63 -6.13
C VAL A 16 9.90 -22.14 -7.05
N ALA A 17 8.67 -21.67 -6.85
CA ALA A 17 7.52 -22.11 -7.64
C ALA A 17 7.31 -21.23 -8.91
N GLY A 18 7.37 -19.91 -8.76
CA GLY A 18 7.13 -18.95 -9.85
C GLY A 18 8.34 -18.76 -10.78
N GLY A 19 9.55 -18.76 -10.23
CA GLY A 19 10.78 -18.57 -10.99
C GLY A 19 10.90 -19.55 -12.18
N PRO A 20 10.83 -20.89 -11.98
CA PRO A 20 10.87 -21.86 -13.07
C PRO A 20 9.78 -21.68 -14.12
N LEU A 21 8.57 -21.28 -13.73
CA LEU A 21 7.49 -21.00 -14.69
C LEU A 21 7.86 -19.86 -15.65
N SER A 22 8.57 -18.85 -15.16
CA SER A 22 8.98 -17.69 -15.99
C SER A 22 10.01 -18.05 -17.06
N THR A 23 10.82 -19.09 -16.85
CA THR A 23 11.88 -19.52 -17.77
C THR A 23 11.52 -20.76 -18.58
N HIS A 24 10.50 -21.51 -18.17
CA HIS A 24 10.17 -22.81 -18.79
C HIS A 24 9.70 -22.64 -20.24
N PRO A 25 10.27 -23.39 -21.23
CA PRO A 25 9.93 -23.23 -22.63
C PRO A 25 8.51 -23.67 -22.97
N GLY A 26 7.90 -24.54 -22.17
CA GLY A 26 6.52 -25.01 -22.34
C GLY A 26 5.46 -24.05 -21.71
N VAL A 27 5.85 -22.86 -21.25
CA VAL A 27 4.93 -21.85 -20.77
C VAL A 27 4.85 -20.73 -21.80
N ASP A 28 3.68 -20.53 -22.39
CA ASP A 28 3.45 -19.55 -23.46
C ASP A 28 3.18 -18.14 -22.95
N MET A 29 2.67 -18.02 -21.72
CA MET A 29 2.34 -16.73 -21.12
C MET A 29 2.51 -16.74 -19.60
N VAL A 30 3.01 -15.64 -19.03
CA VAL A 30 3.03 -15.38 -17.61
C VAL A 30 2.16 -14.17 -17.31
N SER A 31 1.18 -14.33 -16.41
CA SER A 31 0.44 -13.22 -15.79
C SER A 31 0.90 -13.10 -14.35
N PHE A 32 1.28 -11.87 -13.94
CA PHE A 32 1.89 -11.62 -12.64
C PHE A 32 1.37 -10.33 -12.02
N THR A 33 1.00 -10.43 -10.75
CA THR A 33 0.72 -9.27 -9.90
C THR A 33 1.74 -9.20 -8.78
N GLY A 34 2.39 -8.05 -8.58
CA GLY A 34 3.36 -7.87 -7.50
C GLY A 34 4.32 -6.70 -7.73
N SER A 35 5.53 -6.80 -7.15
CA SER A 35 6.49 -5.68 -7.17
C SER A 35 7.07 -5.40 -8.56
N LEU A 36 7.38 -4.12 -8.82
CA LEU A 36 8.07 -3.68 -10.04
C LEU A 36 9.40 -4.44 -10.26
N ALA A 37 10.16 -4.70 -9.18
CA ALA A 37 11.42 -5.42 -9.28
C ALA A 37 11.24 -6.85 -9.80
N THR A 38 10.21 -7.55 -9.31
CA THR A 38 9.87 -8.90 -9.79
C THR A 38 9.32 -8.87 -11.21
N GLY A 39 8.47 -7.90 -11.56
CA GLY A 39 7.97 -7.73 -12.92
C GLY A 39 9.09 -7.53 -13.95
N LYS A 40 10.07 -6.69 -13.64
CA LYS A 40 11.27 -6.51 -14.49
C LYS A 40 12.03 -7.83 -14.69
N ARG A 41 12.21 -8.61 -13.62
CA ARG A 41 12.87 -9.93 -13.70
C ARG A 41 12.09 -10.90 -14.58
N LEU A 42 10.76 -10.92 -14.45
CA LEU A 42 9.91 -11.77 -15.30
C LEU A 42 10.01 -11.40 -16.79
N MET A 43 10.05 -10.11 -17.10
CA MET A 43 10.27 -9.67 -18.49
C MET A 43 11.62 -10.17 -19.04
N ILE A 44 12.70 -10.03 -18.25
CA ILE A 44 14.03 -10.52 -18.64
C ILE A 44 14.01 -12.03 -18.86
N ASN A 45 13.46 -12.80 -17.93
CA ASN A 45 13.36 -14.26 -18.03
C ASN A 45 12.53 -14.72 -19.22
N SER A 46 11.51 -13.97 -19.58
CA SER A 46 10.59 -14.30 -20.68
C SER A 46 11.14 -13.98 -22.06
N ALA A 47 12.18 -13.15 -22.13
CA ALA A 47 12.74 -12.70 -23.40
C ALA A 47 13.34 -13.84 -24.24
N GLU A 48 13.99 -14.83 -23.63
CA GLU A 48 14.62 -15.96 -24.31
C GLU A 48 13.63 -16.80 -25.12
N THR A 49 12.42 -16.99 -24.60
CA THR A 49 11.35 -17.77 -25.22
C THR A 49 10.31 -16.91 -25.93
N VAL A 50 10.47 -15.59 -25.88
CA VAL A 50 9.51 -14.60 -26.43
C VAL A 50 8.07 -14.82 -25.94
N LYS A 51 7.92 -15.35 -24.71
CA LYS A 51 6.59 -15.61 -24.14
C LYS A 51 5.88 -14.31 -23.78
N ARG A 52 4.57 -14.33 -23.80
CA ARG A 52 3.75 -13.19 -23.43
C ARG A 52 3.85 -12.93 -21.92
N VAL A 53 3.87 -11.66 -21.55
CA VAL A 53 3.88 -11.24 -20.14
C VAL A 53 2.78 -10.20 -19.91
N ALA A 54 1.88 -10.48 -18.97
CA ALA A 54 0.91 -9.51 -18.44
C ALA A 54 1.33 -9.14 -17.01
N LEU A 55 1.49 -7.85 -16.74
CA LEU A 55 2.01 -7.36 -15.47
C LEU A 55 1.04 -6.37 -14.83
N GLU A 56 0.62 -6.70 -13.61
CA GLU A 56 -0.07 -5.80 -12.70
C GLU A 56 0.92 -5.45 -11.58
N LEU A 57 1.38 -4.21 -11.57
CA LEU A 57 2.48 -3.77 -10.71
C LEU A 57 2.02 -2.69 -9.74
N GLY A 58 2.89 -2.30 -8.82
CA GLY A 58 2.63 -1.27 -7.85
C GLY A 58 2.47 0.12 -8.45
N GLY A 59 1.96 1.04 -7.65
CA GLY A 59 1.70 2.42 -8.04
C GLY A 59 1.75 3.41 -6.89
N LYS A 60 1.54 4.67 -7.24
CA LYS A 60 1.37 5.80 -6.31
C LYS A 60 0.17 6.62 -6.77
N ASN A 61 -1.03 6.07 -6.63
CA ASN A 61 -2.24 6.69 -7.14
C ASN A 61 -2.52 8.03 -6.44
N PRO A 62 -2.86 9.08 -7.20
CA PRO A 62 -3.23 10.36 -6.64
C PRO A 62 -4.73 10.44 -6.32
N LEU A 63 -5.08 11.19 -5.28
CA LEU A 63 -6.38 11.79 -5.06
C LEU A 63 -6.17 13.30 -4.99
N VAL A 64 -6.98 14.07 -5.74
CA VAL A 64 -6.86 15.53 -5.81
C VAL A 64 -8.12 16.17 -5.22
N ILE A 65 -7.95 17.07 -4.24
CA ILE A 65 -9.01 17.86 -3.64
C ILE A 65 -8.89 19.30 -4.14
N CYS A 66 -9.88 19.74 -4.95
CA CYS A 66 -9.96 21.08 -5.49
C CYS A 66 -10.54 22.07 -4.45
N ALA A 67 -10.36 23.37 -4.68
CA ALA A 67 -10.77 24.44 -3.77
C ALA A 67 -12.29 24.47 -3.47
N ASP A 68 -13.10 24.01 -4.41
CA ASP A 68 -14.57 23.97 -4.34
C ASP A 68 -15.12 22.62 -3.86
N ALA A 69 -14.26 21.70 -3.41
CA ALA A 69 -14.67 20.38 -2.94
C ALA A 69 -15.49 20.46 -1.65
N ASP A 70 -16.47 19.56 -1.53
CA ASP A 70 -17.14 19.28 -0.25
C ASP A 70 -16.12 18.64 0.70
N VAL A 71 -15.67 19.41 1.68
CA VAL A 71 -14.57 19.03 2.57
C VAL A 71 -14.86 17.75 3.36
N GLU A 72 -16.10 17.57 3.84
CA GLU A 72 -16.47 16.37 4.60
C GLU A 72 -16.40 15.12 3.74
N LYS A 73 -16.92 15.17 2.52
CA LYS A 73 -16.83 14.06 1.57
C LYS A 73 -15.39 13.81 1.13
N ALA A 74 -14.60 14.87 0.94
CA ALA A 74 -13.20 14.77 0.56
C ALA A 74 -12.36 14.07 1.63
N ILE A 75 -12.56 14.40 2.92
CA ILE A 75 -11.92 13.74 4.06
C ILE A 75 -12.26 12.25 4.09
N LEU A 76 -13.55 11.91 4.02
CA LEU A 76 -13.97 10.51 4.02
C LEU A 76 -13.45 9.75 2.79
N GLY A 77 -13.46 10.40 1.63
CA GLY A 77 -12.89 9.85 0.38
C GLY A 77 -11.39 9.59 0.48
N ALA A 78 -10.63 10.49 1.10
CA ALA A 78 -9.19 10.32 1.33
C ALA A 78 -8.88 9.13 2.26
N ILE A 79 -9.63 9.01 3.36
CA ILE A 79 -9.47 7.90 4.31
C ILE A 79 -9.85 6.57 3.64
N SER A 80 -11.01 6.52 2.98
CA SER A 80 -11.49 5.31 2.30
C SER A 80 -10.59 4.89 1.15
N GLY A 81 -10.15 5.85 0.31
CA GLY A 81 -9.31 5.59 -0.85
C GLY A 81 -7.91 5.07 -0.51
N MET A 82 -7.43 5.30 0.71
CA MET A 82 -6.15 4.75 1.18
C MET A 82 -6.21 3.25 1.48
N ASN A 83 -7.40 2.64 1.53
CA ASN A 83 -7.58 1.23 1.85
C ASN A 83 -6.96 0.81 3.19
N PHE A 84 -7.13 1.62 4.23
CA PHE A 84 -6.63 1.30 5.57
C PHE A 84 -7.20 -0.02 6.12
N THR A 85 -8.41 -0.44 5.73
CA THR A 85 -8.98 -1.74 6.08
C THR A 85 -8.08 -2.92 5.67
N TRP A 86 -7.29 -2.76 4.62
CA TRP A 86 -6.30 -3.73 4.16
C TRP A 86 -4.88 -3.35 4.61
N ALA A 87 -4.78 -2.52 5.63
CA ALA A 87 -3.51 -1.95 6.09
C ALA A 87 -2.71 -1.29 4.94
N GLY A 88 -3.40 -0.65 3.99
CA GLY A 88 -2.79 -0.01 2.82
C GLY A 88 -2.10 -0.96 1.84
N GLN A 89 -2.26 -2.26 1.98
CA GLN A 89 -1.66 -3.28 1.11
C GLN A 89 -2.48 -3.46 -0.17
N SER A 90 -2.58 -2.40 -0.96
CA SER A 90 -3.34 -2.37 -2.22
C SER A 90 -2.66 -1.44 -3.22
N PHE A 91 -2.43 -1.93 -4.44
CA PHE A 91 -1.95 -1.10 -5.56
C PHE A 91 -3.00 -0.06 -6.00
N GLY A 92 -4.28 -0.24 -5.63
CA GLY A 92 -5.36 0.71 -5.84
C GLY A 92 -5.46 1.82 -4.79
N SER A 93 -4.64 1.79 -3.71
CA SER A 93 -4.67 2.82 -2.67
C SER A 93 -4.28 4.19 -3.22
N THR A 94 -5.09 5.22 -2.94
CA THR A 94 -4.75 6.61 -3.25
C THR A 94 -3.77 7.16 -2.21
N SER A 95 -2.54 6.65 -2.25
CA SER A 95 -1.50 6.92 -1.26
C SER A 95 -0.87 8.31 -1.36
N ARG A 96 -1.19 9.08 -2.43
CA ARG A 96 -0.85 10.49 -2.56
C ARG A 96 -2.12 11.34 -2.59
N LEU A 97 -2.28 12.17 -1.57
CA LEU A 97 -3.35 13.15 -1.48
C LEU A 97 -2.80 14.53 -1.82
N PHE A 98 -3.37 15.15 -2.84
CA PHE A 98 -3.09 16.54 -3.21
C PHE A 98 -4.25 17.41 -2.75
N VAL A 99 -3.99 18.39 -1.91
CA VAL A 99 -5.02 19.27 -1.36
C VAL A 99 -4.73 20.71 -1.77
N HIS A 100 -5.75 21.39 -2.34
CA HIS A 100 -5.65 22.82 -2.63
C HIS A 100 -5.31 23.59 -1.36
N GLU A 101 -4.43 24.60 -1.49
CA GLU A 101 -3.89 25.34 -0.35
C GLU A 101 -4.95 25.90 0.60
N SER A 102 -6.10 26.38 0.06
CA SER A 102 -7.21 26.93 0.86
C SER A 102 -7.91 25.93 1.78
N LEU A 103 -7.77 24.62 1.53
CA LEU A 103 -8.42 23.55 2.31
C LEU A 103 -7.41 22.70 3.09
N TYR A 104 -6.11 22.95 2.92
CA TYR A 104 -5.03 22.06 3.31
C TYR A 104 -5.07 21.67 4.80
N GLU A 105 -4.98 22.65 5.71
CA GLU A 105 -4.98 22.34 7.14
C GLU A 105 -6.32 21.78 7.62
N ARG A 106 -7.45 22.30 7.09
CA ARG A 106 -8.78 21.78 7.43
C ARG A 106 -8.97 20.30 7.06
N VAL A 107 -8.44 19.88 5.90
CA VAL A 107 -8.49 18.47 5.47
C VAL A 107 -7.62 17.62 6.37
N ILE A 108 -6.41 18.07 6.72
CA ILE A 108 -5.50 17.36 7.64
C ILE A 108 -6.14 17.17 9.00
N GLU A 109 -6.66 18.25 9.61
CA GLU A 109 -7.36 18.20 10.90
C GLU A 109 -8.52 17.21 10.88
N GLY A 110 -9.37 17.26 9.84
CA GLY A 110 -10.49 16.35 9.70
C GLY A 110 -10.09 14.89 9.49
N ILE A 111 -8.99 14.63 8.76
CA ILE A 111 -8.43 13.28 8.64
C ILE A 111 -7.93 12.78 10.00
N CYS A 112 -7.16 13.60 10.74
CA CYS A 112 -6.62 13.25 12.06
C CYS A 112 -7.73 12.96 13.08
N GLU A 113 -8.85 13.70 13.02
CA GLU A 113 -10.01 13.49 13.90
C GLU A 113 -10.75 12.18 13.57
N LYS A 114 -11.04 11.93 12.28
CA LYS A 114 -11.89 10.82 11.83
C LYS A 114 -11.14 9.48 11.74
N LEU A 115 -9.86 9.51 11.43
CA LEU A 115 -9.07 8.31 11.16
C LEU A 115 -9.08 7.30 12.32
N PRO A 116 -8.84 7.68 13.60
CA PRO A 116 -8.87 6.72 14.71
C PRO A 116 -10.28 6.21 15.04
N GLN A 117 -11.32 6.91 14.61
CA GLN A 117 -12.71 6.49 14.78
C GLN A 117 -13.11 5.42 13.75
N LEU A 118 -12.55 5.51 12.53
CA LEU A 118 -12.87 4.65 11.40
C LEU A 118 -11.93 3.45 11.29
N HIS A 119 -10.67 3.61 11.68
CA HIS A 119 -9.63 2.59 11.52
C HIS A 119 -8.94 2.26 12.84
N ARG A 120 -9.41 1.17 13.45
CA ARG A 120 -8.86 0.58 14.67
C ARG A 120 -8.04 -0.66 14.34
N CYS A 121 -6.76 -0.64 14.67
CA CYS A 121 -5.91 -1.82 14.65
C CYS A 121 -6.40 -2.85 15.68
N GLY A 122 -6.44 -4.11 15.29
CA GLY A 122 -6.85 -5.17 16.20
C GLY A 122 -6.66 -6.57 15.62
N MET A 123 -6.94 -7.57 16.45
CA MET A 123 -6.94 -8.96 16.02
C MET A 123 -8.08 -9.19 15.01
N PRO A 124 -7.84 -9.93 13.90
CA PRO A 124 -8.87 -10.14 12.86
C PRO A 124 -10.17 -10.81 13.33
N ILE A 125 -10.11 -11.52 14.45
CA ILE A 125 -11.28 -12.19 15.07
C ILE A 125 -12.11 -11.26 15.96
N ASP A 126 -11.62 -10.07 16.29
CA ASP A 126 -12.34 -9.07 17.09
C ASP A 126 -13.31 -8.30 16.16
N PRO A 127 -14.63 -8.33 16.40
CA PRO A 127 -15.61 -7.60 15.60
C PRO A 127 -15.39 -6.08 15.57
N GLY A 128 -14.69 -5.52 16.55
CA GLY A 128 -14.33 -4.09 16.61
C GLY A 128 -13.10 -3.72 15.76
N THR A 129 -12.41 -4.70 15.17
CA THR A 129 -11.24 -4.47 14.33
C THR A 129 -11.66 -4.02 12.93
N THR A 130 -11.08 -2.92 12.46
CA THR A 130 -11.28 -2.42 11.09
C THR A 130 -10.00 -2.40 10.28
N MET A 131 -8.85 -2.63 10.91
CA MET A 131 -7.55 -2.73 10.24
C MET A 131 -6.71 -3.84 10.91
N GLY A 132 -6.33 -4.85 10.13
CA GLY A 132 -5.49 -5.97 10.56
C GLY A 132 -3.99 -5.65 10.49
N CYS A 133 -3.17 -6.72 10.59
CA CYS A 133 -1.71 -6.62 10.47
C CYS A 133 -1.23 -6.64 9.01
N LEU A 134 0.04 -6.30 8.81
CA LEU A 134 0.75 -6.54 7.56
C LEU A 134 1.01 -8.03 7.34
N ILE A 135 1.22 -8.41 6.07
CA ILE A 135 1.31 -9.82 5.66
C ILE A 135 2.55 -10.55 6.20
N SER A 136 3.64 -9.84 6.52
CA SER A 136 4.90 -10.44 6.93
C SER A 136 5.80 -9.46 7.68
N GLU A 137 6.81 -9.99 8.37
CA GLU A 137 7.87 -9.22 9.00
C GLU A 137 8.60 -8.32 8.01
N ALA A 138 9.00 -8.86 6.87
CA ALA A 138 9.69 -8.11 5.82
C ALA A 138 8.86 -6.91 5.32
N GLN A 139 7.53 -7.06 5.23
CA GLN A 139 6.66 -5.94 4.86
C GLN A 139 6.51 -4.94 6.01
N PHE A 140 6.46 -5.41 7.24
CA PHE A 140 6.45 -4.56 8.42
C PHE A 140 7.74 -3.71 8.50
N ASP A 141 8.91 -4.33 8.38
CA ASP A 141 10.20 -3.64 8.41
C ASP A 141 10.32 -2.62 7.28
N LYS A 142 9.83 -2.98 6.07
CA LYS A 142 9.78 -2.06 4.94
C LYS A 142 8.94 -0.81 5.28
N VAL A 143 7.73 -1.00 5.83
CA VAL A 143 6.82 0.11 6.17
C VAL A 143 7.42 1.00 7.24
N MET A 144 7.97 0.41 8.32
CA MET A 144 8.62 1.17 9.40
C MET A 144 9.83 1.97 8.88
N ASN A 145 10.65 1.37 8.02
CA ASN A 145 11.76 2.06 7.39
C ASN A 145 11.32 3.26 6.53
N TYR A 146 10.20 3.16 5.79
CA TYR A 146 9.65 4.30 5.05
C TYR A 146 9.12 5.40 5.96
N ILE A 147 8.53 5.05 7.11
CA ILE A 147 8.09 6.00 8.12
C ILE A 147 9.29 6.79 8.67
N ASP A 148 10.37 6.10 9.00
CA ASP A 148 11.61 6.72 9.48
C ASP A 148 12.24 7.64 8.42
N ILE A 149 12.33 7.16 7.17
CA ILE A 149 12.84 7.95 6.03
C ILE A 149 12.00 9.20 5.83
N ALA A 150 10.67 9.11 5.88
CA ALA A 150 9.79 10.25 5.71
C ALA A 150 10.06 11.34 6.74
N GLY A 151 10.23 10.95 8.01
CA GLY A 151 10.61 11.88 9.09
C GLY A 151 11.97 12.52 8.85
N GLN A 152 12.99 11.73 8.44
CA GLN A 152 14.33 12.22 8.14
C GLN A 152 14.36 13.17 6.94
N GLU A 153 13.50 12.95 5.94
CA GLU A 153 13.34 13.82 4.78
C GLU A 153 12.51 15.09 5.07
N GLY A 154 11.97 15.23 6.29
CA GLY A 154 11.28 16.44 6.77
C GLY A 154 9.76 16.43 6.56
N ALA A 155 9.14 15.28 6.24
CA ALA A 155 7.69 15.18 6.21
C ALA A 155 7.11 15.30 7.64
N ARG A 156 6.01 16.04 7.77
CA ARG A 156 5.33 16.25 9.05
C ARG A 156 4.43 15.07 9.39
N LEU A 157 4.81 14.25 10.37
CA LEU A 157 3.95 13.18 10.89
C LEU A 157 2.77 13.80 11.64
N VAL A 158 1.54 13.51 11.21
CA VAL A 158 0.31 14.06 11.81
C VAL A 158 -0.57 12.99 12.45
N ALA A 159 -0.39 11.72 12.10
CA ALA A 159 -1.06 10.58 12.75
C ALA A 159 -0.24 9.29 12.61
N GLY A 160 -0.36 8.38 13.57
CA GLY A 160 0.24 7.05 13.54
C GLY A 160 1.78 7.05 13.65
N GLY A 161 2.43 6.41 12.70
CA GLY A 161 3.91 6.35 12.60
C GLY A 161 4.58 5.31 13.51
N LYS A 162 3.82 4.41 14.13
CA LYS A 162 4.33 3.47 15.13
C LYS A 162 3.52 2.18 15.19
N ARG A 163 4.00 1.22 15.97
CA ARG A 163 3.19 0.08 16.40
C ARG A 163 2.08 0.52 17.35
N PRO A 164 0.90 -0.14 17.33
CA PRO A 164 -0.11 0.04 18.37
C PRO A 164 0.47 -0.28 19.75
N ALA A 165 0.04 0.50 20.76
CA ALA A 165 0.51 0.32 22.14
C ALA A 165 -0.12 -0.88 22.87
N ASP A 166 -1.16 -1.50 22.30
CA ASP A 166 -1.85 -2.64 22.89
C ASP A 166 -0.88 -3.86 22.97
N PRO A 167 -0.58 -4.38 24.17
CA PRO A 167 0.29 -5.53 24.34
C PRO A 167 -0.20 -6.80 23.62
N ALA A 168 -1.52 -6.95 23.39
CA ALA A 168 -2.09 -8.07 22.64
C ALA A 168 -1.64 -8.09 21.19
N LEU A 169 -1.24 -6.95 20.63
CA LEU A 169 -0.80 -6.78 19.24
C LEU A 169 0.74 -6.82 19.10
N ALA A 170 1.48 -6.89 20.21
CA ALA A 170 2.95 -6.79 20.22
C ALA A 170 3.66 -7.85 19.38
N LYS A 171 3.09 -9.06 19.28
CA LYS A 171 3.68 -10.19 18.52
C LYS A 171 3.30 -10.18 17.02
N GLY A 172 2.37 -9.32 16.60
CA GLY A 172 1.94 -9.23 15.21
C GLY A 172 2.65 -8.10 14.44
N TRP A 173 2.48 -8.08 13.12
CA TRP A 173 3.06 -7.08 12.22
C TRP A 173 2.12 -5.87 12.06
N PHE A 174 1.70 -5.28 13.18
CA PHE A 174 0.75 -4.17 13.21
C PHE A 174 1.47 -2.83 13.11
N VAL A 175 0.92 -1.94 12.28
CA VAL A 175 1.32 -0.53 12.14
C VAL A 175 0.06 0.32 12.22
N GLU A 176 0.06 1.39 13.00
CA GLU A 176 -1.06 2.33 13.04
C GLU A 176 -1.29 3.00 11.69
N ALA A 177 -2.54 3.36 11.38
CA ALA A 177 -2.85 4.19 10.23
C ALA A 177 -2.04 5.49 10.32
N THR A 178 -1.17 5.73 9.34
CA THR A 178 -0.13 6.76 9.38
C THR A 178 -0.39 7.81 8.33
N VAL A 179 -0.24 9.08 8.70
CA VAL A 179 -0.43 10.21 7.80
C VAL A 179 0.75 11.17 7.92
N PHE A 180 1.35 11.47 6.77
CA PHE A 180 2.37 12.51 6.63
C PHE A 180 1.81 13.70 5.85
N ALA A 181 1.99 14.90 6.38
CA ALA A 181 1.73 16.17 5.71
C ALA A 181 3.04 16.80 5.22
N ASP A 182 2.92 17.86 4.43
CA ASP A 182 4.04 18.64 3.86
C ASP A 182 5.01 17.78 3.02
N VAL A 183 4.46 16.73 2.39
CA VAL A 183 5.23 15.82 1.54
C VAL A 183 5.54 16.49 0.21
N THR A 184 6.82 16.48 -0.17
CA THR A 184 7.31 17.12 -1.40
C THR A 184 7.67 16.08 -2.47
N PRO A 185 7.70 16.47 -3.77
CA PRO A 185 8.07 15.55 -4.86
C PRO A 185 9.49 14.96 -4.75
N GLN A 186 10.35 15.52 -3.93
CA GLN A 186 11.73 15.03 -3.72
C GLN A 186 11.76 13.84 -2.78
N MET A 187 10.82 13.74 -1.85
CA MET A 187 10.76 12.71 -0.83
C MET A 187 10.47 11.31 -1.41
N ARG A 188 11.02 10.29 -0.79
CA ARG A 188 10.84 8.90 -1.23
C ARG A 188 9.40 8.43 -1.09
N ILE A 189 8.71 8.79 0.01
CA ILE A 189 7.30 8.43 0.20
C ILE A 189 6.36 9.06 -0.84
N PHE A 190 6.79 10.13 -1.54
CA PHE A 190 6.04 10.70 -2.65
C PHE A 190 6.17 9.84 -3.92
N LYS A 191 7.37 9.28 -4.18
CA LYS A 191 7.72 8.59 -5.43
C LYS A 191 7.53 7.08 -5.36
N GLU A 192 7.85 6.48 -4.21
CA GLU A 192 7.99 5.05 -4.03
C GLU A 192 6.77 4.46 -3.32
N GLU A 193 6.38 3.25 -3.73
CA GLU A 193 5.27 2.53 -3.12
C GLU A 193 5.68 1.95 -1.77
N VAL A 194 5.04 2.42 -0.70
CA VAL A 194 5.23 1.87 0.65
C VAL A 194 4.54 0.51 0.80
N PHE A 195 3.34 0.36 0.22
CA PHE A 195 2.46 -0.81 0.33
C PHE A 195 2.14 -1.15 1.78
N GLY A 196 1.72 -0.11 2.51
CA GLY A 196 1.41 -0.12 3.93
C GLY A 196 0.45 1.02 4.28
N PRO A 197 0.01 1.14 5.54
CA PRO A 197 -1.01 2.11 5.95
C PRO A 197 -0.43 3.54 6.08
N VAL A 198 0.15 4.07 5.00
CA VAL A 198 0.85 5.37 4.98
C VAL A 198 0.28 6.26 3.88
N LEU A 199 -0.42 7.32 4.29
CA LEU A 199 -0.94 8.38 3.41
C LEU A 199 0.03 9.56 3.38
N SER A 200 0.35 10.04 2.18
CA SER A 200 1.21 11.20 1.94
C SER A 200 0.37 12.37 1.43
N ILE A 201 0.40 13.52 2.12
CA ILE A 201 -0.37 14.71 1.77
C ILE A 201 0.56 15.81 1.28
N SER A 202 0.26 16.34 0.12
CA SER A 202 0.97 17.45 -0.53
C SER A 202 0.02 18.60 -0.78
N LYS A 203 0.50 19.83 -0.62
CA LYS A 203 -0.21 21.05 -0.96
C LYS A 203 -0.03 21.37 -2.46
N TRP A 204 -1.03 21.92 -3.10
CA TRP A 204 -0.97 22.46 -4.46
C TRP A 204 -1.80 23.72 -4.60
#